data_2365e10272327efe68322a7744f715c4
#
_entry.id   2365e10272327efe68322a7744f715c4
#
_cell.length_a   1.000
_cell.length_b   1.000
_cell.length_c   1.000
_cell.angle_alpha   90.00
_cell.angle_beta   90.00
_cell.angle_gamma   90.00
#
_symmetry.space_group_name_H-M   'P 1'
#
loop_
_entity.id
_entity.type
_entity.pdbx_description
1 polymer ?
#
loop_
_entity_poly.entity_id
_entity_poly.type
_entity_poly.pdbx_seq_one_letter_code
_entity_poly.pdbx_strand_id
1 'polypeptide(L)'
;MTARQFHLWSGILLGLPMLIVGITAVLLAHEKSLGLPGIAVPFLQMSSDQKLELDTSTEDAQGRLWLGGKQGLYVQHLDGRIEKQADLEVKQLLSHAEQLWIASKSGLFSLRGTHLQQHLSGETKGISLLADGRLMANHKSRGALLSADGESWQAWAGNSALAAAQASQTQPYTLDELVMDLHTGKLLFGKQGEWIWIDLLGVFLCALGLTGVWIWWRSRLRAAG
;
A
#
# COMPACT_ATOMS: atom_id res chain seq x y z
N MET A 1 13.30 25.61 -37.94
CA MET A 1 12.17 24.81 -37.44
C MET A 1 11.02 25.76 -37.14
N THR A 2 9.84 25.61 -37.77
CA THR A 2 8.71 26.46 -37.48
C THR A 2 8.06 26.07 -36.16
N ALA A 3 7.36 26.98 -35.49
CA ALA A 3 6.63 26.69 -34.25
C ALA A 3 5.66 25.49 -34.40
N ARG A 4 5.04 25.37 -35.58
CA ARG A 4 4.17 24.22 -35.93
C ARG A 4 4.95 22.88 -35.98
N GLN A 5 6.14 22.89 -36.56
CA GLN A 5 6.99 21.67 -36.60
C GLN A 5 7.46 21.27 -35.20
N PHE A 6 7.85 22.25 -34.38
CA PHE A 6 8.25 22.01 -33.01
C PHE A 6 7.09 21.40 -32.18
N HIS A 7 5.89 21.96 -32.28
CA HIS A 7 4.72 21.45 -31.60
C HIS A 7 4.36 20.03 -32.03
N LEU A 8 4.47 19.75 -33.33
CA LEU A 8 4.16 18.42 -33.88
C LEU A 8 5.16 17.35 -33.42
N TRP A 9 6.45 17.67 -33.42
CA TRP A 9 7.49 16.76 -32.94
C TRP A 9 7.45 16.54 -31.44
N SER A 10 7.23 17.60 -30.68
CA SER A 10 7.05 17.46 -29.22
C SER A 10 5.81 16.67 -28.87
N GLY A 11 4.68 16.84 -29.60
CA GLY A 11 3.48 16.04 -29.43
C GLY A 11 3.69 14.55 -29.71
N ILE A 12 4.47 14.20 -30.73
CA ILE A 12 4.81 12.79 -31.04
C ILE A 12 5.75 12.24 -29.98
N LEU A 13 6.77 12.99 -29.58
CA LEU A 13 7.74 12.56 -28.58
C LEU A 13 7.08 12.33 -27.22
N LEU A 14 6.14 13.18 -26.84
CA LEU A 14 5.40 13.07 -25.58
C LEU A 14 4.21 12.12 -25.66
N GLY A 15 3.68 11.85 -26.87
CA GLY A 15 2.49 11.01 -27.06
C GLY A 15 2.66 9.60 -26.51
N LEU A 16 3.80 8.96 -26.77
CA LEU A 16 4.08 7.60 -26.27
C LEU A 16 4.22 7.56 -24.73
N PRO A 17 5.02 8.43 -24.09
CA PRO A 17 5.04 8.51 -22.61
C PRO A 17 3.66 8.78 -22.00
N MET A 18 2.88 9.69 -22.58
CA MET A 18 1.53 9.99 -22.07
C MET A 18 0.57 8.81 -22.22
N LEU A 19 0.66 8.06 -23.32
CA LEU A 19 -0.12 6.84 -23.51
C LEU A 19 0.23 5.79 -22.43
N ILE A 20 1.54 5.59 -22.17
CA ILE A 20 2.01 4.66 -21.14
C ILE A 20 1.48 5.10 -19.76
N VAL A 21 1.61 6.39 -19.42
CA VAL A 21 1.14 6.93 -18.14
C VAL A 21 -0.38 6.78 -18.01
N GLY A 22 -1.14 7.04 -19.08
CA GLY A 22 -2.59 6.88 -19.07
C GLY A 22 -3.02 5.43 -18.82
N ILE A 23 -2.42 4.47 -19.55
CA ILE A 23 -2.70 3.04 -19.38
C ILE A 23 -2.32 2.57 -17.97
N THR A 24 -1.12 2.92 -17.52
CA THR A 24 -0.64 2.49 -16.19
C THR A 24 -1.43 3.12 -15.07
N ALA A 25 -1.92 4.36 -15.20
CA ALA A 25 -2.78 4.99 -14.21
C ALA A 25 -4.10 4.22 -14.03
N VAL A 26 -4.75 3.82 -15.13
CA VAL A 26 -5.97 2.99 -15.09
C VAL A 26 -5.68 1.62 -14.46
N LEU A 27 -4.60 0.96 -14.87
CA LEU A 27 -4.21 -0.34 -14.30
C LEU A 27 -3.94 -0.27 -12.80
N LEU A 28 -3.25 0.78 -12.33
CA LEU A 28 -2.97 0.99 -10.91
C LEU A 28 -4.23 1.32 -10.11
N ALA A 29 -5.17 2.11 -10.68
CA ALA A 29 -6.46 2.38 -10.03
C ALA A 29 -7.25 1.10 -9.76
N HIS A 30 -7.08 0.09 -10.60
CA HIS A 30 -7.76 -1.20 -10.53
C HIS A 30 -6.84 -2.37 -10.11
N GLU A 31 -5.66 -2.11 -9.55
CA GLU A 31 -4.64 -3.13 -9.26
C GLU A 31 -5.18 -4.35 -8.49
N LYS A 32 -6.04 -4.10 -7.49
CA LYS A 32 -6.62 -5.15 -6.64
C LYS A 32 -7.70 -5.94 -7.36
N SER A 33 -8.58 -5.26 -8.11
CA SER A 33 -9.68 -5.90 -8.84
C SER A 33 -9.17 -6.72 -10.03
N LEU A 34 -8.07 -6.29 -10.63
CA LEU A 34 -7.39 -7.01 -11.72
C LEU A 34 -6.40 -8.07 -11.24
N GLY A 35 -6.13 -8.13 -9.92
CA GLY A 35 -5.19 -9.09 -9.34
C GLY A 35 -3.73 -8.88 -9.78
N LEU A 36 -3.35 -7.66 -10.18
CA LEU A 36 -2.02 -7.35 -10.72
C LEU A 36 -0.86 -7.79 -9.82
N PRO A 37 -0.95 -7.69 -8.47
CA PRO A 37 0.14 -8.16 -7.59
C PRO A 37 0.42 -9.66 -7.68
N GLY A 38 -0.55 -10.45 -8.16
CA GLY A 38 -0.40 -11.90 -8.33
C GLY A 38 0.14 -12.32 -9.71
N ILE A 39 0.32 -11.38 -10.63
CA ILE A 39 0.77 -11.67 -12.00
C ILE A 39 2.29 -11.50 -12.09
N ALA A 40 3.03 -12.60 -12.12
CA ALA A 40 4.45 -12.57 -12.39
C ALA A 40 4.69 -12.21 -13.87
N VAL A 41 5.61 -11.27 -14.14
CA VAL A 41 6.03 -10.92 -15.49
C VAL A 41 7.22 -11.83 -15.87
N PRO A 42 7.02 -12.83 -16.75
CA PRO A 42 8.12 -13.68 -17.21
C PRO A 42 9.15 -12.81 -17.92
N PHE A 43 10.42 -13.07 -17.72
CA PHE A 43 11.60 -12.37 -18.28
C PHE A 43 12.02 -11.06 -17.58
N LEU A 44 11.26 -10.52 -16.66
CA LEU A 44 11.68 -9.42 -15.80
C LEU A 44 11.97 -9.94 -14.39
N GLN A 45 13.13 -10.55 -14.21
CA GLN A 45 13.70 -10.75 -12.89
C GLN A 45 14.49 -9.48 -12.55
N MET A 46 13.89 -8.59 -11.80
CA MET A 46 14.68 -7.57 -11.13
C MET A 46 15.49 -8.29 -10.05
N SER A 47 16.83 -8.28 -10.18
CA SER A 47 17.69 -8.57 -9.05
C SER A 47 17.27 -7.59 -7.95
N SER A 48 16.88 -8.14 -6.82
CA SER A 48 16.39 -7.32 -5.72
C SER A 48 17.59 -6.63 -5.05
N ASP A 49 18.02 -5.51 -5.59
CA ASP A 49 18.59 -4.43 -4.79
C ASP A 49 17.49 -3.82 -3.88
N GLN A 50 16.52 -4.67 -3.50
CA GLN A 50 15.50 -4.26 -2.57
C GLN A 50 16.19 -4.00 -1.24
N LYS A 51 16.35 -2.72 -0.98
CA LYS A 51 16.75 -2.25 0.34
C LYS A 51 15.89 -2.99 1.36
N LEU A 52 16.52 -3.75 2.24
CA LEU A 52 15.82 -4.45 3.31
C LEU A 52 15.12 -3.39 4.17
N GLU A 53 13.78 -3.32 4.06
CA GLU A 53 12.97 -2.42 4.87
C GLU A 53 12.44 -3.23 6.07
N LEU A 54 13.09 -3.04 7.22
CA LEU A 54 12.63 -3.57 8.50
C LEU A 54 11.82 -2.49 9.22
N ASP A 55 10.59 -2.81 9.55
CA ASP A 55 9.69 -1.91 10.28
C ASP A 55 9.79 -2.14 11.80
N THR A 56 10.17 -3.35 12.22
CA THR A 56 10.13 -3.75 13.62
C THR A 56 11.07 -4.91 13.93
N SER A 57 11.51 -4.98 15.19
CA SER A 57 12.25 -6.12 15.72
C SER A 57 11.87 -6.37 17.17
N THR A 58 12.02 -7.61 17.64
CA THR A 58 11.84 -8.00 19.03
C THR A 58 12.67 -9.25 19.33
N GLU A 59 13.10 -9.38 20.58
CA GLU A 59 13.76 -10.58 21.07
C GLU A 59 12.75 -11.45 21.83
N ASP A 60 12.82 -12.75 21.65
CA ASP A 60 11.98 -13.67 22.42
C ASP A 60 12.71 -14.17 23.70
N ALA A 61 11.96 -14.92 24.51
CA ALA A 61 12.49 -15.47 25.77
C ALA A 61 13.66 -16.46 25.58
N GLN A 62 13.89 -16.94 24.37
CA GLN A 62 14.99 -17.83 24.00
C GLN A 62 16.20 -17.08 23.44
N GLY A 63 16.17 -15.74 23.41
CA GLY A 63 17.26 -14.91 22.88
C GLY A 63 17.32 -14.88 21.35
N ARG A 64 16.29 -15.33 20.64
CA ARG A 64 16.21 -15.23 19.17
C ARG A 64 15.70 -13.85 18.79
N LEU A 65 16.33 -13.23 17.78
CA LEU A 65 15.93 -11.94 17.27
C LEU A 65 14.94 -12.12 16.11
N TRP A 66 13.74 -11.59 16.30
CA TRP A 66 12.70 -11.56 15.28
C TRP A 66 12.71 -10.22 14.55
N LEU A 67 12.65 -10.27 13.22
CA LEU A 67 12.74 -9.13 12.33
C LEU A 67 11.53 -9.13 11.41
N GLY A 68 10.82 -8.03 11.33
CA GLY A 68 9.62 -7.89 10.52
C GLY A 68 9.65 -6.65 9.63
N GLY A 69 9.12 -6.77 8.43
CA GLY A 69 9.01 -5.68 7.48
C GLY A 69 8.16 -6.07 6.27
N LYS A 70 8.30 -5.31 5.18
CA LYS A 70 7.51 -5.52 3.95
C LYS A 70 7.76 -6.89 3.30
N GLN A 71 9.00 -7.41 3.40
CA GLN A 71 9.40 -8.64 2.72
C GLN A 71 9.08 -9.91 3.50
N GLY A 72 8.61 -9.79 4.75
CA GLY A 72 8.22 -10.94 5.57
C GLY A 72 8.65 -10.86 7.03
N LEU A 73 8.47 -12.00 7.69
CA LEU A 73 8.93 -12.28 9.05
C LEU A 73 10.19 -13.16 8.98
N TYR A 74 11.22 -12.74 9.67
CA TYR A 74 12.49 -13.45 9.75
C TYR A 74 12.88 -13.69 11.22
N VAL A 75 13.61 -14.76 11.47
CA VAL A 75 14.23 -15.05 12.76
C VAL A 75 15.74 -15.21 12.58
N GLN A 76 16.49 -14.56 13.46
CA GLN A 76 17.91 -14.80 13.61
C GLN A 76 18.11 -15.69 14.86
N HIS A 77 18.71 -16.84 14.63
CA HIS A 77 19.08 -17.80 15.67
C HIS A 77 20.36 -17.37 16.39
N LEU A 78 20.62 -17.95 17.56
CA LEU A 78 21.83 -17.66 18.36
C LEU A 78 23.14 -17.98 17.62
N ASP A 79 23.12 -18.87 16.65
CA ASP A 79 24.23 -19.21 15.77
C ASP A 79 24.46 -18.19 14.63
N GLY A 80 23.66 -17.12 14.59
CA GLY A 80 23.71 -16.08 13.57
C GLY A 80 22.96 -16.41 12.27
N ARG A 81 22.41 -17.61 12.12
CA ARG A 81 21.64 -18.02 10.96
C ARG A 81 20.31 -17.27 10.91
N ILE A 82 19.97 -16.71 9.74
CA ILE A 82 18.70 -16.02 9.50
C ILE A 82 17.82 -16.90 8.63
N GLU A 83 16.57 -17.05 9.05
CA GLU A 83 15.57 -17.87 8.37
C GLU A 83 14.27 -17.09 8.19
N LYS A 84 13.65 -17.18 7.01
CA LYS A 84 12.33 -16.61 6.75
C LYS A 84 11.26 -17.55 7.28
N GLN A 85 10.39 -17.01 8.15
CA GLN A 85 9.33 -17.78 8.81
C GLN A 85 7.96 -17.61 8.15
N ALA A 86 7.68 -16.44 7.59
CA ALA A 86 6.39 -16.19 6.94
C ALA A 86 6.46 -15.06 5.90
N ASP A 87 5.63 -15.17 4.86
CA ASP A 87 5.38 -14.13 3.86
C ASP A 87 4.25 -13.20 4.33
N LEU A 88 4.57 -12.34 5.31
CA LEU A 88 3.63 -11.38 5.90
C LEU A 88 4.25 -9.99 5.87
N GLU A 89 3.52 -9.00 5.35
CA GLU A 89 3.91 -7.59 5.52
C GLU A 89 3.71 -7.20 6.99
N VAL A 90 4.79 -7.34 7.79
CA VAL A 90 4.79 -7.12 9.24
C VAL A 90 4.84 -5.63 9.54
N LYS A 91 4.01 -5.17 10.48
CA LYS A 91 3.99 -3.78 10.95
C LYS A 91 4.56 -3.63 12.35
N GLN A 92 4.27 -4.59 13.22
CA GLN A 92 4.80 -4.60 14.59
C GLN A 92 4.88 -6.01 15.12
N LEU A 93 5.89 -6.25 15.96
CA LEU A 93 6.10 -7.49 16.69
C LEU A 93 6.00 -7.23 18.19
N LEU A 94 5.46 -8.20 18.92
CA LEU A 94 5.44 -8.23 20.38
C LEU A 94 5.69 -9.66 20.86
N SER A 95 6.77 -9.84 21.61
CA SER A 95 7.05 -11.11 22.30
C SER A 95 6.42 -11.09 23.70
N HIS A 96 5.52 -12.02 23.98
CA HIS A 96 4.86 -12.14 25.27
C HIS A 96 4.39 -13.57 25.52
N ALA A 97 4.59 -14.09 26.74
CA ALA A 97 4.15 -15.39 27.20
C ALA A 97 4.52 -16.55 26.25
N GLU A 98 5.80 -16.61 25.85
CA GLU A 98 6.38 -17.61 24.92
C GLU A 98 5.70 -17.62 23.53
N GLN A 99 5.02 -16.56 23.19
CA GLN A 99 4.30 -16.38 21.94
C GLN A 99 4.75 -15.08 21.28
N LEU A 100 4.97 -15.12 19.97
CA LEU A 100 5.24 -13.94 19.17
C LEU A 100 3.95 -13.46 18.54
N TRP A 101 3.53 -12.26 18.87
CA TRP A 101 2.41 -11.58 18.25
C TRP A 101 2.88 -10.76 17.06
N ILE A 102 2.14 -10.82 15.96
CA ILE A 102 2.53 -10.24 14.67
C ILE A 102 1.37 -9.41 14.15
N ALA A 103 1.48 -8.10 14.25
CA ALA A 103 0.57 -7.17 13.57
C ALA A 103 1.02 -7.01 12.12
N SER A 104 0.12 -7.24 11.17
CA SER A 104 0.43 -7.25 9.76
C SER A 104 -0.65 -6.57 8.90
N LYS A 105 -0.35 -6.34 7.62
CA LYS A 105 -1.32 -5.83 6.64
C LYS A 105 -2.49 -6.79 6.39
N SER A 106 -2.30 -8.08 6.57
CA SER A 106 -3.32 -9.11 6.39
C SER A 106 -4.08 -9.46 7.66
N GLY A 107 -3.57 -9.08 8.85
CA GLY A 107 -4.23 -9.36 10.11
C GLY A 107 -3.33 -9.32 11.34
N LEU A 108 -3.89 -9.79 12.44
CA LEU A 108 -3.15 -10.10 13.66
C LEU A 108 -2.93 -11.61 13.73
N PHE A 109 -1.68 -11.99 13.91
CA PHE A 109 -1.27 -13.38 14.02
C PHE A 109 -0.52 -13.60 15.33
N SER A 110 -0.50 -14.84 15.77
CA SER A 110 0.43 -15.33 16.78
C SER A 110 1.25 -16.50 16.24
N LEU A 111 2.49 -16.58 16.66
CA LEU A 111 3.41 -17.67 16.33
C LEU A 111 3.85 -18.33 17.62
N ARG A 112 3.57 -19.64 17.77
CA ARG A 112 4.05 -20.49 18.84
C ARG A 112 4.84 -21.66 18.23
N GLY A 113 6.15 -21.70 18.45
CA GLY A 113 7.00 -22.64 17.73
C GLY A 113 6.98 -22.38 16.22
N THR A 114 6.42 -23.30 15.46
CA THR A 114 6.21 -23.18 14.00
C THR A 114 4.76 -22.96 13.61
N HIS A 115 3.84 -22.93 14.60
CA HIS A 115 2.42 -22.79 14.35
C HIS A 115 2.02 -21.32 14.29
N LEU A 116 1.64 -20.86 13.10
CA LEU A 116 1.12 -19.51 12.85
C LEU A 116 -0.41 -19.55 12.87
N GLN A 117 -1.02 -18.79 13.79
CA GLN A 117 -2.48 -18.69 13.95
C GLN A 117 -2.95 -17.28 13.68
N GLN A 118 -4.02 -17.11 12.92
CA GLN A 118 -4.65 -15.82 12.67
C GLN A 118 -5.79 -15.58 13.67
N HIS A 119 -5.78 -14.44 14.37
CA HIS A 119 -6.80 -14.02 15.33
C HIS A 119 -7.73 -12.94 14.78
N LEU A 120 -7.20 -12.02 13.98
CA LEU A 120 -7.98 -10.96 13.33
C LEU A 120 -7.63 -10.92 11.85
N SER A 121 -8.64 -10.77 11.02
CA SER A 121 -8.49 -10.50 9.58
C SER A 121 -8.53 -9.00 9.32
N GLY A 122 -7.77 -8.54 8.31
CA GLY A 122 -7.67 -7.12 7.94
C GLY A 122 -6.50 -6.41 8.63
N GLU A 123 -6.08 -5.31 8.04
CA GLU A 123 -4.86 -4.60 8.44
C GLU A 123 -4.87 -4.22 9.93
N THR A 124 -3.89 -4.79 10.66
CA THR A 124 -3.58 -4.47 12.05
C THR A 124 -2.25 -3.73 12.09
N LYS A 125 -2.28 -2.48 12.56
CA LYS A 125 -1.11 -1.58 12.54
C LYS A 125 -0.17 -1.81 13.70
N GLY A 126 -0.69 -2.35 14.82
CA GLY A 126 0.10 -2.52 16.02
C GLY A 126 -0.55 -3.43 17.04
N ILE A 127 0.27 -3.93 17.96
CA ILE A 127 -0.10 -4.76 19.10
C ILE A 127 0.68 -4.28 20.33
N SER A 128 0.06 -4.18 21.48
CA SER A 128 0.69 -3.75 22.73
C SER A 128 0.18 -4.57 23.90
N LEU A 129 1.04 -4.77 24.88
CA LEU A 129 0.68 -5.32 26.18
C LEU A 129 0.38 -4.17 27.15
N LEU A 130 -0.79 -4.18 27.75
CA LEU A 130 -1.17 -3.21 28.75
C LEU A 130 -0.66 -3.61 30.14
N ALA A 131 -0.59 -2.65 31.07
CA ALA A 131 -0.13 -2.87 32.43
C ALA A 131 -0.98 -3.88 33.23
N ASP A 132 -2.24 -4.07 32.82
CA ASP A 132 -3.16 -5.04 33.41
C ASP A 132 -3.09 -6.44 32.79
N GLY A 133 -2.12 -6.66 31.88
CA GLY A 133 -1.87 -7.94 31.22
C GLY A 133 -2.72 -8.18 29.98
N ARG A 134 -3.66 -7.28 29.65
CA ARG A 134 -4.44 -7.40 28.41
C ARG A 134 -3.64 -6.99 27.19
N LEU A 135 -3.97 -7.57 26.05
CA LEU A 135 -3.46 -7.19 24.76
C LEU A 135 -4.36 -6.13 24.11
N MET A 136 -3.74 -5.13 23.48
CA MET A 136 -4.43 -4.13 22.67
C MET A 136 -3.93 -4.19 21.24
N ALA A 137 -4.84 -4.41 20.28
CA ALA A 137 -4.53 -4.41 18.85
C ALA A 137 -5.13 -3.17 18.17
N ASN A 138 -4.32 -2.48 17.35
CA ASN A 138 -4.76 -1.31 16.59
C ASN A 138 -5.19 -1.74 15.18
N HIS A 139 -6.48 -2.03 15.02
CA HIS A 139 -7.06 -2.48 13.76
C HIS A 139 -7.50 -1.28 12.90
N LYS A 140 -7.16 -1.29 11.61
CA LYS A 140 -7.37 -0.14 10.70
C LYS A 140 -8.83 0.31 10.60
N SER A 141 -9.76 -0.63 10.46
CA SER A 141 -11.19 -0.34 10.26
C SER A 141 -12.05 -0.44 11.52
N ARG A 142 -11.57 -1.14 12.55
CA ARG A 142 -12.33 -1.40 13.79
C ARG A 142 -11.83 -0.57 14.99
N GLY A 143 -10.74 0.20 14.80
CA GLY A 143 -10.10 0.94 15.89
C GLY A 143 -9.30 0.05 16.82
N ALA A 144 -9.15 0.47 18.09
CA ALA A 144 -8.47 -0.31 19.10
C ALA A 144 -9.36 -1.45 19.60
N LEU A 145 -8.79 -2.65 19.67
CA LEU A 145 -9.42 -3.88 20.16
C LEU A 145 -8.66 -4.38 21.38
N LEU A 146 -9.36 -4.88 22.38
CA LEU A 146 -8.79 -5.46 23.58
C LEU A 146 -9.06 -6.96 23.65
N SER A 147 -8.09 -7.69 24.17
CA SER A 147 -8.22 -9.10 24.51
C SER A 147 -7.55 -9.41 25.85
N ALA A 148 -8.18 -10.23 26.68
CA ALA A 148 -7.60 -10.73 27.92
C ALA A 148 -6.91 -12.09 27.74
N ASP A 149 -7.33 -12.85 26.72
CA ASP A 149 -6.93 -14.24 26.47
C ASP A 149 -6.13 -14.40 25.14
N GLY A 150 -6.10 -13.35 24.32
CA GLY A 150 -5.50 -13.39 22.97
C GLY A 150 -6.41 -14.01 21.91
N GLU A 151 -7.55 -14.61 22.29
CA GLU A 151 -8.47 -15.27 21.36
C GLU A 151 -9.70 -14.40 21.09
N SER A 152 -10.29 -13.84 22.15
CA SER A 152 -11.50 -13.01 22.07
C SER A 152 -11.15 -11.54 22.01
N TRP A 153 -11.56 -10.85 20.94
CA TRP A 153 -11.22 -9.45 20.69
C TRP A 153 -12.46 -8.57 20.73
N GLN A 154 -12.50 -7.59 21.63
CA GLN A 154 -13.59 -6.66 21.82
C GLN A 154 -13.16 -5.23 21.52
N ALA A 155 -14.09 -4.41 20.98
CA ALA A 155 -13.79 -3.01 20.76
C ALA A 155 -13.48 -2.29 22.09
N TRP A 156 -12.40 -1.53 22.11
CA TRP A 156 -12.07 -0.71 23.27
C TRP A 156 -13.13 0.37 23.46
N ALA A 157 -13.65 0.49 24.69
CA ALA A 157 -14.71 1.47 25.02
C ALA A 157 -14.30 2.94 24.75
N GLY A 158 -13.00 3.23 24.77
CA GLY A 158 -12.46 4.57 24.45
C GLY A 158 -12.47 4.94 22.97
N ASN A 159 -12.79 4.02 22.04
CA ASN A 159 -12.81 4.33 20.61
C ASN A 159 -13.76 5.48 20.26
N SER A 160 -14.95 5.52 20.87
CA SER A 160 -15.93 6.58 20.64
C SER A 160 -15.45 7.92 21.20
N ALA A 161 -14.84 7.94 22.37
CA ALA A 161 -14.27 9.13 22.98
C ALA A 161 -13.08 9.66 22.14
N LEU A 162 -12.23 8.76 21.66
CA LEU A 162 -11.11 9.13 20.79
C LEU A 162 -11.61 9.71 19.45
N ALA A 163 -12.63 9.09 18.86
CA ALA A 163 -13.25 9.60 17.62
C ALA A 163 -13.88 10.98 17.83
N ALA A 164 -14.57 11.20 18.95
CA ALA A 164 -15.13 12.49 19.32
C ALA A 164 -14.03 13.55 19.53
N ALA A 165 -12.94 13.19 20.21
CA ALA A 165 -11.79 14.07 20.42
C ALA A 165 -11.10 14.45 19.11
N GLN A 166 -10.99 13.51 18.17
CA GLN A 166 -10.44 13.79 16.83
C GLN A 166 -11.38 14.67 15.99
N ALA A 167 -12.69 14.43 16.05
CA ALA A 167 -13.68 15.23 15.34
C ALA A 167 -13.78 16.67 15.86
N SER A 168 -13.47 16.91 17.14
CA SER A 168 -13.43 18.25 17.73
C SER A 168 -12.16 19.06 17.37
N GLN A 169 -11.12 18.37 16.85
CA GLN A 169 -9.94 19.04 16.34
C GLN A 169 -10.19 19.47 14.90
N THR A 170 -10.71 20.67 14.72
CA THR A 170 -10.74 21.34 13.41
C THR A 170 -9.29 21.64 13.00
N GLN A 171 -8.68 20.71 12.27
CA GLN A 171 -7.42 21.05 11.60
C GLN A 171 -7.76 21.94 10.40
N PRO A 172 -7.07 23.08 10.23
CA PRO A 172 -7.26 23.87 9.04
C PRO A 172 -6.88 23.05 7.82
N TYR A 173 -7.76 23.07 6.83
CA TYR A 173 -7.48 22.42 5.54
C TYR A 173 -6.30 23.14 4.88
N THR A 174 -5.22 22.42 4.65
CA THR A 174 -3.95 22.98 4.19
C THR A 174 -3.89 23.08 2.67
N LEU A 175 -2.99 23.92 2.14
CA LEU A 175 -2.83 24.08 0.70
C LEU A 175 -2.32 22.80 0.02
N ASP A 176 -1.45 22.04 0.68
CA ASP A 176 -0.97 20.75 0.17
C ASP A 176 -2.09 19.70 0.12
N GLU A 177 -2.97 19.65 1.12
CA GLU A 177 -4.17 18.81 1.08
C GLU A 177 -5.10 19.21 -0.07
N LEU A 178 -5.31 20.51 -0.28
CA LEU A 178 -6.10 21.00 -1.42
C LEU A 178 -5.49 20.58 -2.75
N VAL A 179 -4.19 20.74 -2.92
CA VAL A 179 -3.47 20.36 -4.15
C VAL A 179 -3.55 18.86 -4.38
N MET A 180 -3.36 18.05 -3.33
CA MET A 180 -3.50 16.58 -3.41
C MET A 180 -4.93 16.17 -3.74
N ASP A 181 -5.93 16.76 -3.10
CA ASP A 181 -7.33 16.44 -3.31
C ASP A 181 -7.84 16.87 -4.70
N LEU A 182 -7.28 17.95 -5.27
CA LEU A 182 -7.48 18.32 -6.66
C LEU A 182 -6.79 17.35 -7.62
N HIS A 183 -5.54 16.99 -7.32
CA HIS A 183 -4.74 16.09 -8.17
C HIS A 183 -5.36 14.70 -8.27
N THR A 184 -5.85 14.17 -7.17
CA THR A 184 -6.49 12.85 -7.09
C THR A 184 -7.97 12.87 -7.49
N GLY A 185 -8.57 14.05 -7.67
CA GLY A 185 -10.00 14.20 -7.94
C GLY A 185 -10.89 13.99 -6.71
N LYS A 186 -10.32 13.80 -5.53
CA LYS A 186 -11.05 13.59 -4.29
C LYS A 186 -11.93 14.78 -3.92
N LEU A 187 -11.51 16.01 -4.27
CA LEU A 187 -12.32 17.22 -4.07
C LEU A 187 -13.63 17.19 -4.88
N LEU A 188 -13.64 16.56 -6.07
CA LEU A 188 -14.78 16.50 -6.97
C LEU A 188 -15.66 15.27 -6.75
N PHE A 189 -15.04 14.12 -6.50
CA PHE A 189 -15.72 12.81 -6.46
C PHE A 189 -15.69 12.16 -5.07
N GLY A 190 -15.06 12.80 -4.07
CA GLY A 190 -14.85 12.24 -2.75
C GLY A 190 -13.84 11.07 -2.76
N LYS A 191 -13.46 10.60 -1.57
CA LYS A 191 -12.46 9.53 -1.40
C LYS A 191 -12.84 8.20 -2.07
N GLN A 192 -14.12 7.90 -2.20
CA GLN A 192 -14.59 6.66 -2.83
C GLN A 192 -14.65 6.77 -4.36
N GLY A 193 -14.64 7.99 -4.91
CA GLY A 193 -14.75 8.26 -6.34
C GLY A 193 -13.44 8.71 -7.01
N GLU A 194 -12.31 8.69 -6.31
CA GLU A 194 -10.99 9.05 -6.86
C GLU A 194 -10.64 8.28 -8.14
N TRP A 195 -11.01 7.00 -8.22
CA TRP A 195 -10.78 6.16 -9.38
C TRP A 195 -11.50 6.68 -10.65
N ILE A 196 -12.67 7.31 -10.50
CA ILE A 196 -13.42 7.89 -11.64
C ILE A 196 -12.60 8.99 -12.31
N TRP A 197 -11.95 9.84 -11.49
CA TRP A 197 -11.08 10.90 -11.98
C TRP A 197 -9.87 10.35 -12.73
N ILE A 198 -9.23 9.35 -12.16
CA ILE A 198 -8.04 8.70 -12.73
C ILE A 198 -8.39 8.02 -14.07
N ASP A 199 -9.51 7.30 -14.12
CA ASP A 199 -9.99 6.63 -15.33
C ASP A 199 -10.35 7.63 -16.44
N LEU A 200 -11.06 8.69 -16.10
CA LEU A 200 -11.40 9.76 -17.07
C LEU A 200 -10.14 10.37 -17.67
N LEU A 201 -9.17 10.74 -16.82
CA LEU A 201 -7.91 11.31 -17.29
C LEU A 201 -7.11 10.31 -18.10
N GLY A 202 -7.01 9.07 -17.65
CA GLY A 202 -6.30 7.99 -18.34
C GLY A 202 -6.87 7.73 -19.73
N VAL A 203 -8.19 7.56 -19.84
CA VAL A 203 -8.88 7.36 -21.12
C VAL A 203 -8.70 8.57 -22.05
N PHE A 204 -8.81 9.80 -21.51
CA PHE A 204 -8.63 11.02 -22.28
C PHE A 204 -7.20 11.16 -22.83
N LEU A 205 -6.20 10.86 -22.00
CA LEU A 205 -4.78 10.87 -22.41
C LEU A 205 -4.49 9.81 -23.48
N CYS A 206 -5.06 8.61 -23.34
CA CYS A 206 -4.94 7.56 -24.36
C CYS A 206 -5.58 8.01 -25.69
N ALA A 207 -6.79 8.57 -25.64
CA ALA A 207 -7.47 9.06 -26.84
C ALA A 207 -6.70 10.19 -27.54
N LEU A 208 -6.18 11.15 -26.77
CA LEU A 208 -5.32 12.22 -27.29
C LEU A 208 -4.03 11.68 -27.93
N GLY A 209 -3.37 10.73 -27.27
CA GLY A 209 -2.15 10.08 -27.81
C GLY A 209 -2.43 9.35 -29.13
N LEU A 210 -3.45 8.51 -29.17
CA LEU A 210 -3.84 7.75 -30.36
C LEU A 210 -4.27 8.65 -31.51
N THR A 211 -5.09 9.66 -31.24
CA THR A 211 -5.53 10.62 -32.27
C THR A 211 -4.37 11.47 -32.78
N GLY A 212 -3.44 11.86 -31.91
CA GLY A 212 -2.21 12.57 -32.30
C GLY A 212 -1.34 11.77 -33.27
N VAL A 213 -1.07 10.50 -32.95
CA VAL A 213 -0.33 9.58 -33.81
C VAL A 213 -1.07 9.36 -35.14
N TRP A 214 -2.39 9.16 -35.10
CA TRP A 214 -3.20 8.94 -36.32
C TRP A 214 -3.21 10.16 -37.26
N ILE A 215 -3.38 11.38 -36.73
CA ILE A 215 -3.32 12.62 -37.49
C ILE A 215 -1.93 12.80 -38.13
N TRP A 216 -0.87 12.55 -37.36
CA TRP A 216 0.48 12.61 -37.87
C TRP A 216 0.71 11.62 -39.03
N TRP A 217 0.32 10.36 -38.84
CA TRP A 217 0.45 9.34 -39.89
C TRP A 217 -0.27 9.72 -41.16
N ARG A 218 -1.56 10.14 -41.01
CA ARG A 218 -2.37 10.56 -42.16
C ARG A 218 -1.78 11.79 -42.88
N SER A 219 -1.18 12.72 -42.16
CA SER A 219 -0.50 13.88 -42.77
C SER A 219 0.75 13.49 -43.58
N ARG A 220 1.48 12.47 -43.13
CA ARG A 220 2.63 11.93 -43.82
C ARG A 220 2.26 11.21 -45.11
N LEU A 221 1.21 10.41 -45.09
CA LEU A 221 0.74 9.71 -46.30
C LEU A 221 0.27 10.70 -47.37
N ARG A 222 -0.39 11.80 -47.01
CA ARG A 222 -0.79 12.85 -47.94
C ARG A 222 0.36 13.69 -48.49
N ALA A 223 1.49 13.72 -47.85
CA ALA A 223 2.70 14.45 -48.31
C ALA A 223 3.58 13.60 -49.20
N ALA A 224 3.36 12.29 -49.30
CA ALA A 224 4.13 11.34 -50.07
C ALA A 224 3.47 10.89 -51.39
N GLY A 225 2.18 11.26 -51.62
CA GLY A 225 1.43 11.08 -52.87
C GLY A 225 1.11 12.40 -53.54
#